data_2eb0327afda1b9c11cd6147fd94192d7
#
_entry.id   2eb0327afda1b9c11cd6147fd94192d7
#
_cell.length_a   1.000
_cell.length_b   1.000
_cell.length_c   1.000
_cell.angle_alpha   90.00
_cell.angle_beta   90.00
_cell.angle_gamma   90.00
#
_symmetry.space_group_name_H-M   'P 1'
#
loop_
_entity.id
_entity.type
_entity.pdbx_description
1 polymer ?
#
loop_
_entity_poly.entity_id
_entity_poly.type
_entity_poly.pdbx_seq_one_letter_code
_entity_poly.pdbx_strand_id
1 'polypeptide(L)'
;QPQFGFSEVIREALPEDGICVTDVTQMATFLQNWMPVYHPRTMITPGYQATLGFSLPTALGAKVACPDKKVFCITGDGGFMFNVQELSTAVAHNIDVTIIVFNDSAFGNVKRYQKENYGARYIGVDLHNPDLQMLGRSFGMTALRAETPETLRTALQEANAAPGPALIEVPFGEVPSIWNLIRRPSS
;
A
#
# COMPACT_ATOMS: atom_id res chain seq x y z
N GLN A 1 1.95 8.85 -16.10
CA GLN A 1 1.89 9.09 -14.66
C GLN A 1 2.58 7.93 -13.95
N PRO A 2 3.37 8.16 -12.89
CA PRO A 2 4.14 7.09 -12.23
C PRO A 2 3.26 5.96 -11.67
N GLN A 3 2.02 6.28 -11.29
CA GLN A 3 1.06 5.29 -10.76
C GLN A 3 0.81 4.12 -11.71
N PHE A 4 0.82 4.34 -13.04
CA PHE A 4 0.60 3.28 -14.03
C PHE A 4 1.69 2.21 -13.93
N GLY A 5 2.96 2.60 -13.96
CA GLY A 5 4.07 1.65 -13.90
C GLY A 5 4.08 0.84 -12.60
N PHE A 6 3.81 1.48 -11.46
CA PHE A 6 3.67 0.75 -10.18
C PHE A 6 2.48 -0.21 -10.19
N SER A 7 1.33 0.20 -10.76
CA SER A 7 0.14 -0.67 -10.87
C SER A 7 0.39 -1.91 -11.73
N GLU A 8 1.06 -1.73 -12.86
CA GLU A 8 1.44 -2.84 -13.76
C GLU A 8 2.35 -3.84 -13.04
N VAL A 9 3.40 -3.36 -12.37
CA VAL A 9 4.32 -4.20 -11.63
C VAL A 9 3.63 -4.96 -10.49
N ILE A 10 2.76 -4.30 -9.74
CA ILE A 10 1.98 -4.94 -8.67
C ILE A 10 1.06 -6.02 -9.26
N ARG A 11 0.38 -5.73 -10.37
CA ARG A 11 -0.51 -6.71 -11.02
C ARG A 11 0.25 -7.92 -11.55
N GLU A 12 1.39 -7.70 -12.20
CA GLU A 12 2.22 -8.78 -12.75
C GLU A 12 2.80 -9.69 -11.66
N ALA A 13 3.16 -9.12 -10.51
CA ALA A 13 3.74 -9.87 -9.40
C ALA A 13 2.70 -10.63 -8.56
N LEU A 14 1.42 -10.23 -8.62
CA LEU A 14 0.33 -10.88 -7.90
C LEU A 14 -0.33 -11.93 -8.82
N PRO A 15 -0.43 -13.21 -8.43
CA PRO A 15 -1.20 -14.21 -9.17
C PRO A 15 -2.63 -13.76 -9.45
N GLU A 16 -3.29 -14.30 -10.48
CA GLU A 16 -4.67 -13.92 -10.83
C GLU A 16 -5.66 -14.13 -9.67
N ASP A 17 -5.46 -15.17 -8.89
CA ASP A 17 -6.26 -15.50 -7.70
C ASP A 17 -5.68 -14.94 -6.39
N GLY A 18 -4.55 -14.21 -6.48
CA GLY A 18 -3.92 -13.54 -5.35
C GLY A 18 -4.79 -12.41 -4.79
N ILE A 19 -4.62 -12.10 -3.51
CA ILE A 19 -5.45 -11.13 -2.79
C ILE A 19 -4.68 -9.82 -2.63
N CYS A 20 -5.27 -8.72 -3.10
CA CYS A 20 -4.79 -7.37 -2.88
C CYS A 20 -5.67 -6.67 -1.84
N VAL A 21 -5.08 -6.34 -0.69
CA VAL A 21 -5.76 -5.57 0.36
C VAL A 21 -5.22 -4.15 0.34
N THR A 22 -6.10 -3.18 0.17
CA THR A 22 -5.69 -1.77 0.07
C THR A 22 -6.14 -0.95 1.26
N ASP A 23 -5.35 0.05 1.64
CA ASP A 23 -5.70 1.10 2.59
C ASP A 23 -6.27 2.33 1.87
N VAL A 24 -6.37 3.46 2.58
CA VAL A 24 -6.72 4.77 2.02
C VAL A 24 -5.44 5.52 1.69
N THR A 25 -4.94 5.35 0.48
CA THR A 25 -3.77 6.07 -0.04
C THR A 25 -3.99 6.42 -1.51
N GLN A 26 -3.23 7.37 -2.03
CA GLN A 26 -3.35 7.79 -3.42
C GLN A 26 -3.12 6.63 -4.39
N MET A 27 -2.12 5.77 -4.10
CA MET A 27 -1.85 4.60 -4.94
C MET A 27 -2.94 3.54 -4.81
N ALA A 28 -3.50 3.31 -3.61
CA ALA A 28 -4.61 2.38 -3.43
C ALA A 28 -5.86 2.81 -4.21
N THR A 29 -6.21 4.10 -4.17
CA THR A 29 -7.32 4.63 -4.97
C THR A 29 -7.08 4.41 -6.46
N PHE A 30 -5.83 4.54 -6.92
CA PHE A 30 -5.48 4.26 -8.31
C PHE A 30 -5.65 2.77 -8.64
N LEU A 31 -5.14 1.85 -7.81
CA LEU A 31 -5.27 0.41 -8.01
C LEU A 31 -6.73 -0.05 -8.04
N GLN A 32 -7.57 0.46 -7.13
CA GLN A 32 -9.00 0.14 -7.07
C GLN A 32 -9.75 0.49 -8.37
N ASN A 33 -9.27 1.49 -9.12
CA ASN A 33 -9.91 1.95 -10.35
C ASN A 33 -9.24 1.43 -11.63
N TRP A 34 -7.99 0.97 -11.55
CA TRP A 34 -7.18 0.66 -12.73
C TRP A 34 -6.66 -0.78 -12.79
N MET A 35 -6.44 -1.42 -11.65
CA MET A 35 -5.90 -2.79 -11.63
C MET A 35 -6.98 -3.81 -11.99
N PRO A 36 -6.76 -4.68 -13.00
CA PRO A 36 -7.69 -5.75 -13.32
C PRO A 36 -7.89 -6.72 -12.16
N VAL A 37 -9.13 -7.10 -11.90
CA VAL A 37 -9.52 -8.09 -10.90
C VAL A 37 -10.14 -9.28 -11.61
N TYR A 38 -9.51 -10.45 -11.52
CA TYR A 38 -9.90 -11.64 -12.28
C TYR A 38 -10.82 -12.59 -11.50
N HIS A 39 -10.75 -12.56 -10.17
CA HIS A 39 -11.55 -13.42 -9.30
C HIS A 39 -12.32 -12.61 -8.26
N PRO A 40 -13.53 -13.02 -7.87
CA PRO A 40 -14.28 -12.35 -6.82
C PRO A 40 -13.54 -12.42 -5.47
N ARG A 41 -13.65 -11.35 -4.67
CA ARG A 41 -13.05 -11.24 -3.33
C ARG A 41 -11.52 -11.21 -3.30
N THR A 42 -10.87 -10.90 -4.42
CA THR A 42 -9.39 -10.75 -4.49
C THR A 42 -8.92 -9.29 -4.41
N MET A 43 -9.84 -8.32 -4.45
CA MET A 43 -9.58 -6.92 -4.12
C MET A 43 -10.39 -6.55 -2.89
N ILE A 44 -9.71 -6.24 -1.77
CA ILE A 44 -10.34 -5.91 -0.48
C ILE A 44 -9.97 -4.46 -0.14
N THR A 45 -10.99 -3.66 0.15
CA THR A 45 -10.84 -2.22 0.40
C THR A 45 -11.57 -1.82 1.68
N PRO A 46 -11.22 -0.70 2.34
CA PRO A 46 -11.88 -0.25 3.57
C PRO A 46 -13.33 0.22 3.33
N GLY A 47 -13.80 0.21 2.09
CA GLY A 47 -15.17 0.54 1.74
C GLY A 47 -15.51 2.00 2.02
N TYR A 48 -16.78 2.25 2.33
CA TYR A 48 -17.35 3.60 2.49
C TYR A 48 -16.72 4.41 3.63
N GLN A 49 -16.34 3.77 4.73
CA GLN A 49 -15.79 4.47 5.90
C GLN A 49 -14.36 4.98 5.67
N ALA A 50 -13.66 4.43 4.67
CA ALA A 50 -12.30 4.84 4.32
C ALA A 50 -11.38 4.91 5.55
N THR A 51 -11.41 3.88 6.39
CA THR A 51 -10.67 3.81 7.65
C THR A 51 -9.18 3.58 7.40
N LEU A 52 -8.33 4.50 7.86
CA LEU A 52 -6.88 4.34 7.85
C LEU A 52 -6.44 3.20 8.78
N GLY A 53 -5.39 2.48 8.39
CA GLY A 53 -4.89 1.32 9.13
C GLY A 53 -5.67 0.03 8.90
N PHE A 54 -6.65 0.04 8.00
CA PHE A 54 -7.47 -1.13 7.67
C PHE A 54 -6.65 -2.27 7.05
N SER A 55 -5.69 -1.95 6.18
CA SER A 55 -5.09 -2.92 5.26
C SER A 55 -4.22 -3.97 5.94
N LEU A 56 -3.35 -3.59 6.87
CA LEU A 56 -2.40 -4.53 7.47
C LEU A 56 -3.11 -5.66 8.25
N PRO A 57 -3.94 -5.40 9.26
CA PRO A 57 -4.63 -6.47 9.98
C PRO A 57 -5.56 -7.28 9.06
N THR A 58 -6.18 -6.64 8.08
CA THR A 58 -7.04 -7.34 7.10
C THR A 58 -6.23 -8.28 6.21
N ALA A 59 -5.03 -7.85 5.75
CA ALA A 59 -4.14 -8.70 4.95
C ALA A 59 -3.64 -9.92 5.73
N LEU A 60 -3.31 -9.74 7.02
CA LEU A 60 -2.96 -10.85 7.90
C LEU A 60 -4.12 -11.84 8.01
N GLY A 61 -5.33 -11.34 8.27
CA GLY A 61 -6.54 -12.17 8.33
C GLY A 61 -6.83 -12.88 7.01
N ALA A 62 -6.68 -12.21 5.87
CA ALA A 62 -6.85 -12.80 4.54
C ALA A 62 -5.84 -13.93 4.28
N LYS A 63 -4.59 -13.75 4.67
CA LYS A 63 -3.55 -14.79 4.54
C LYS A 63 -3.83 -16.00 5.43
N VAL A 64 -4.27 -15.78 6.66
CA VAL A 64 -4.68 -16.86 7.58
C VAL A 64 -5.86 -17.64 7.03
N ALA A 65 -6.85 -16.94 6.45
CA ALA A 65 -8.03 -17.57 5.85
C ALA A 65 -7.74 -18.28 4.52
N CYS A 66 -6.72 -17.82 3.78
CA CYS A 66 -6.33 -18.35 2.46
C CYS A 66 -4.82 -18.60 2.42
N PRO A 67 -4.30 -19.61 3.13
CA PRO A 67 -2.86 -19.81 3.33
C PRO A 67 -2.10 -20.07 2.03
N ASP A 68 -2.73 -20.65 1.03
CA ASP A 68 -2.13 -20.96 -0.26
C ASP A 68 -2.09 -19.78 -1.24
N LYS A 69 -2.80 -18.68 -0.92
CA LYS A 69 -2.83 -17.50 -1.79
C LYS A 69 -1.74 -16.50 -1.45
N LYS A 70 -1.18 -15.86 -2.48
CA LYS A 70 -0.35 -14.68 -2.28
C LYS A 70 -1.21 -13.50 -1.85
N VAL A 71 -0.77 -12.78 -0.82
CA VAL A 71 -1.49 -11.61 -0.29
C VAL A 71 -0.57 -10.40 -0.30
N PHE A 72 -1.00 -9.34 -0.98
CA PHE A 72 -0.37 -8.03 -0.94
C PHE A 72 -1.19 -7.07 -0.07
N CYS A 73 -0.50 -6.36 0.80
CA CYS A 73 -1.03 -5.25 1.59
C CYS A 73 -0.52 -3.94 1.01
N ILE A 74 -1.39 -3.12 0.44
CA ILE A 74 -1.04 -1.82 -0.14
C ILE A 74 -1.49 -0.73 0.82
N THR A 75 -0.55 0.02 1.37
CA THR A 75 -0.85 1.06 2.36
C THR A 75 -0.06 2.34 2.11
N GLY A 76 -0.50 3.44 2.68
CA GLY A 76 0.30 4.65 2.84
C GLY A 76 1.02 4.62 4.19
N ASP A 77 2.04 5.44 4.34
CA ASP A 77 2.81 5.56 5.57
C ASP A 77 1.93 5.92 6.78
N GLY A 78 1.02 6.89 6.64
CA GLY A 78 0.10 7.27 7.70
C GLY A 78 -0.83 6.12 8.11
N GLY A 79 -1.41 5.38 7.15
CA GLY A 79 -2.25 4.22 7.43
C GLY A 79 -1.47 3.06 8.06
N PHE A 80 -0.27 2.81 7.56
CA PHE A 80 0.63 1.78 8.07
C PHE A 80 0.97 1.97 9.56
N MET A 81 1.28 3.20 9.95
CA MET A 81 1.66 3.52 11.33
C MET A 81 0.53 3.36 12.35
N PHE A 82 -0.74 3.32 11.94
CA PHE A 82 -1.87 3.05 12.86
C PHE A 82 -1.87 1.63 13.43
N ASN A 83 -1.33 0.66 12.69
CA ASN A 83 -1.32 -0.75 13.08
C ASN A 83 0.06 -1.40 12.91
N VAL A 84 1.13 -0.62 12.98
CA VAL A 84 2.51 -1.09 12.81
C VAL A 84 2.89 -2.20 13.79
N GLN A 85 2.30 -2.24 14.98
CA GLN A 85 2.52 -3.29 15.98
C GLN A 85 2.12 -4.68 15.47
N GLU A 86 1.24 -4.77 14.45
CA GLU A 86 0.83 -6.04 13.85
C GLU A 86 1.96 -6.73 13.04
N LEU A 87 3.07 -6.05 12.80
CA LEU A 87 4.29 -6.69 12.30
C LEU A 87 4.77 -7.79 13.27
N SER A 88 4.59 -7.59 14.58
CA SER A 88 4.86 -8.61 15.58
C SER A 88 3.98 -9.85 15.38
N THR A 89 2.69 -9.66 15.11
CA THR A 89 1.75 -10.73 14.82
C THR A 89 2.16 -11.49 13.54
N ALA A 90 2.50 -10.76 12.48
CA ALA A 90 2.93 -11.34 11.21
C ALA A 90 4.16 -12.25 11.39
N VAL A 91 5.17 -11.77 12.12
CA VAL A 91 6.42 -12.53 12.35
C VAL A 91 6.20 -13.68 13.32
N ALA A 92 5.52 -13.44 14.45
CA ALA A 92 5.30 -14.47 15.48
C ALA A 92 4.55 -15.70 14.94
N HIS A 93 3.66 -15.49 13.98
CA HIS A 93 2.84 -16.54 13.37
C HIS A 93 3.24 -16.91 11.94
N ASN A 94 4.39 -16.41 11.47
CA ASN A 94 4.91 -16.64 10.11
C ASN A 94 3.83 -16.40 9.02
N ILE A 95 3.08 -15.29 9.13
CA ILE A 95 2.02 -14.94 8.19
C ILE A 95 2.67 -14.27 6.98
N ASP A 96 2.86 -15.02 5.90
CA ASP A 96 3.52 -14.58 4.66
C ASP A 96 2.66 -13.59 3.89
N VAL A 97 2.81 -12.30 4.20
CA VAL A 97 2.23 -11.17 3.46
C VAL A 97 3.33 -10.25 2.95
N THR A 98 3.15 -9.70 1.77
CA THR A 98 4.02 -8.64 1.25
C THR A 98 3.35 -7.29 1.48
N ILE A 99 3.95 -6.46 2.34
CA ILE A 99 3.45 -5.14 2.72
C ILE A 99 4.18 -4.11 1.87
N ILE A 100 3.44 -3.33 1.06
CA ILE A 100 3.99 -2.28 0.19
C ILE A 100 3.50 -0.94 0.74
N VAL A 101 4.42 -0.15 1.29
CA VAL A 101 4.14 1.15 1.90
C VAL A 101 4.52 2.26 0.93
N PHE A 102 3.55 2.94 0.36
CA PHE A 102 3.76 4.15 -0.41
C PHE A 102 3.92 5.34 0.54
N ASN A 103 5.16 5.82 0.68
CA ASN A 103 5.55 6.81 1.67
C ASN A 103 5.68 8.19 1.03
N ASP A 104 4.75 9.09 1.34
CA ASP A 104 4.78 10.50 0.94
C ASP A 104 5.04 11.45 2.13
N SER A 105 5.33 10.90 3.32
CA SER A 105 5.55 11.61 4.59
C SER A 105 4.41 12.57 4.93
N ALA A 106 3.18 12.19 4.56
CA ALA A 106 2.01 13.03 4.78
C ALA A 106 0.70 12.21 4.79
N PHE A 107 -0.35 12.79 5.37
CA PHE A 107 -1.71 12.42 5.00
C PHE A 107 -2.05 13.06 3.65
N GLY A 108 -1.47 12.51 2.56
CA GLY A 108 -1.39 13.11 1.24
C GLY A 108 -2.72 13.54 0.64
N ASN A 109 -3.79 12.75 0.83
CA ASN A 109 -5.12 13.10 0.38
C ASN A 109 -5.70 14.32 1.13
N VAL A 110 -5.51 14.38 2.45
CA VAL A 110 -5.95 15.51 3.29
C VAL A 110 -5.13 16.76 2.95
N LYS A 111 -3.82 16.61 2.78
CA LYS A 111 -2.92 17.70 2.39
C LYS A 111 -3.32 18.30 1.04
N ARG A 112 -3.62 17.46 0.06
CA ARG A 112 -4.15 17.92 -1.23
C ARG A 112 -5.48 18.66 -1.07
N TYR A 113 -6.41 18.15 -0.27
CA TYR A 113 -7.68 18.80 -0.01
C TYR A 113 -7.51 20.18 0.63
N GLN A 114 -6.58 20.32 1.57
CA GLN A 114 -6.24 21.62 2.17
C GLN A 114 -5.61 22.57 1.14
N LYS A 115 -4.77 22.04 0.23
CA LYS A 115 -4.20 22.82 -0.87
C LYS A 115 -5.28 23.39 -1.79
N GLU A 116 -6.19 22.53 -2.25
CA GLU A 116 -7.19 22.87 -3.26
C GLU A 116 -8.35 23.72 -2.72
N ASN A 117 -8.76 23.51 -1.47
CA ASN A 117 -10.00 24.10 -0.94
C ASN A 117 -9.77 25.14 0.18
N TYR A 118 -8.58 25.18 0.77
CA TYR A 118 -8.29 26.06 1.92
C TYR A 118 -7.06 26.95 1.71
N GLY A 119 -6.71 27.25 0.44
CA GLY A 119 -5.59 28.14 0.12
C GLY A 119 -4.24 27.66 0.64
N ALA A 120 -4.00 26.36 0.61
CA ALA A 120 -2.77 25.70 1.08
C ALA A 120 -2.44 25.99 2.56
N ARG A 121 -3.45 26.18 3.39
CA ARG A 121 -3.29 26.32 4.86
C ARG A 121 -3.18 24.91 5.46
N TYR A 122 -1.94 24.39 5.55
CA TYR A 122 -1.67 23.05 6.05
C TYR A 122 -1.69 22.99 7.57
N ILE A 123 -2.37 21.97 8.12
CA ILE A 123 -2.37 21.66 9.55
C ILE A 123 -2.51 20.14 9.76
N GLY A 124 -1.62 19.56 10.57
CA GLY A 124 -1.71 18.17 10.99
C GLY A 124 -1.59 17.15 9.86
N VAL A 125 -0.94 17.50 8.74
CA VAL A 125 -0.85 16.64 7.55
C VAL A 125 0.55 16.14 7.23
N ASP A 126 1.59 16.78 7.74
CA ASP A 126 2.96 16.33 7.58
C ASP A 126 3.29 15.27 8.63
N LEU A 127 3.92 14.19 8.22
CA LEU A 127 4.27 13.06 9.06
C LEU A 127 5.80 12.97 9.21
N HIS A 128 6.24 12.59 10.40
CA HIS A 128 7.61 12.21 10.67
C HIS A 128 7.68 10.69 10.83
N ASN A 129 8.08 10.01 9.77
CA ASN A 129 8.17 8.57 9.75
C ASN A 129 9.53 8.07 10.27
N PRO A 130 9.58 6.90 10.93
CA PRO A 130 10.84 6.22 11.18
C PRO A 130 11.46 5.72 9.85
N ASP A 131 12.71 5.27 9.89
CA ASP A 131 13.27 4.45 8.81
C ASP A 131 12.49 3.13 8.74
N LEU A 132 11.69 2.97 7.67
CA LEU A 132 10.80 1.82 7.52
C LEU A 132 11.56 0.52 7.26
N GLN A 133 12.76 0.57 6.64
CA GLN A 133 13.59 -0.62 6.49
C GLN A 133 14.18 -1.06 7.83
N MET A 134 14.67 -0.12 8.62
CA MET A 134 15.17 -0.42 9.97
C MET A 134 14.03 -0.95 10.84
N LEU A 135 12.85 -0.37 10.75
CA LEU A 135 11.65 -0.81 11.47
C LEU A 135 11.30 -2.27 11.11
N GLY A 136 11.17 -2.59 9.83
CA GLY A 136 10.89 -3.96 9.37
C GLY A 136 11.94 -4.96 9.85
N ARG A 137 13.23 -4.61 9.71
CA ARG A 137 14.34 -5.47 10.19
C ARG A 137 14.32 -5.65 11.71
N SER A 138 13.90 -4.65 12.49
CA SER A 138 13.80 -4.78 13.94
C SER A 138 12.75 -5.81 14.40
N PHE A 139 11.74 -6.07 13.55
CA PHE A 139 10.80 -7.17 13.74
C PHE A 139 11.28 -8.51 13.13
N GLY A 140 12.44 -8.54 12.47
CA GLY A 140 12.98 -9.75 11.83
C GLY A 140 12.44 -10.03 10.43
N MET A 141 11.86 -9.02 9.76
CA MET A 141 11.31 -9.14 8.42
C MET A 141 12.35 -8.86 7.33
N THR A 142 12.14 -9.41 6.14
CA THR A 142 12.76 -8.89 4.92
C THR A 142 12.22 -7.47 4.68
N ALA A 143 13.13 -6.47 4.65
CA ALA A 143 12.74 -5.08 4.50
C ALA A 143 13.55 -4.41 3.38
N LEU A 144 12.84 -3.97 2.33
CA LEU A 144 13.37 -3.50 1.06
C LEU A 144 12.90 -2.06 0.78
N ARG A 145 13.55 -1.42 -0.19
CA ARG A 145 13.16 -0.10 -0.69
C ARG A 145 13.15 -0.10 -2.21
N ALA A 146 12.15 0.52 -2.80
CA ALA A 146 11.98 0.64 -4.23
C ALA A 146 11.53 2.05 -4.61
N GLU A 147 12.26 2.70 -5.51
CA GLU A 147 12.00 4.10 -5.89
C GLU A 147 11.36 4.23 -7.29
N THR A 148 11.42 3.17 -8.08
CA THR A 148 10.84 3.10 -9.43
C THR A 148 10.05 1.82 -9.63
N PRO A 149 9.20 1.73 -10.66
CA PRO A 149 8.54 0.48 -11.00
C PRO A 149 9.51 -0.69 -11.21
N GLU A 150 10.67 -0.45 -11.83
CA GLU A 150 11.67 -1.48 -12.11
C GLU A 150 12.28 -2.00 -10.80
N THR A 151 12.63 -1.10 -9.86
CA THR A 151 13.17 -1.51 -8.55
C THR A 151 12.09 -2.15 -7.69
N LEU A 152 10.81 -1.76 -7.82
CA LEU A 152 9.70 -2.45 -7.17
C LEU A 152 9.54 -3.88 -7.70
N ARG A 153 9.68 -4.09 -9.01
CA ARG A 153 9.68 -5.44 -9.60
C ARG A 153 10.75 -6.35 -8.96
N THR A 154 11.98 -5.84 -8.85
CA THR A 154 13.08 -6.58 -8.22
C THR A 154 12.79 -6.85 -6.74
N ALA A 155 12.32 -5.85 -6.00
CA ALA A 155 11.99 -6.00 -4.58
C ALA A 155 10.84 -7.02 -4.36
N LEU A 156 9.84 -7.05 -5.23
CA LEU A 156 8.76 -8.03 -5.16
C LEU A 156 9.25 -9.46 -5.46
N GLN A 157 10.18 -9.62 -6.40
CA GLN A 157 10.81 -10.92 -6.66
C GLN A 157 11.60 -11.41 -5.44
N GLU A 158 12.39 -10.53 -4.82
CA GLU A 158 13.15 -10.84 -3.61
C GLU A 158 12.23 -11.18 -2.44
N ALA A 159 11.18 -10.36 -2.20
CA ALA A 159 10.18 -10.60 -1.16
C ALA A 159 9.43 -11.92 -1.37
N ASN A 160 9.13 -12.28 -2.62
CA ASN A 160 8.46 -13.54 -2.93
C ASN A 160 9.36 -14.78 -2.76
N ALA A 161 10.67 -14.60 -2.85
CA ALA A 161 11.65 -15.68 -2.64
C ALA A 161 12.06 -15.83 -1.17
N ALA A 162 11.87 -14.80 -0.36
CA ALA A 162 12.20 -14.81 1.06
C ALA A 162 11.09 -15.53 1.87
N PRO A 163 11.44 -16.26 2.95
CA PRO A 163 10.44 -16.85 3.82
C PRO A 163 9.79 -15.78 4.72
N GLY A 164 8.48 -15.93 4.98
CA GLY A 164 7.75 -15.09 5.92
C GLY A 164 7.35 -13.71 5.38
N PRO A 165 6.88 -12.80 6.25
CA PRO A 165 6.40 -11.49 5.85
C PRO A 165 7.53 -10.58 5.36
N ALA A 166 7.22 -9.75 4.35
CA ALA A 166 8.15 -8.77 3.79
C ALA A 166 7.55 -7.36 3.80
N LEU A 167 8.40 -6.36 4.00
CA LEU A 167 8.06 -4.93 3.95
C LEU A 167 8.84 -4.28 2.80
N ILE A 168 8.13 -3.59 1.91
CA ILE A 168 8.72 -2.81 0.82
C ILE A 168 8.28 -1.35 0.98
N GLU A 169 9.22 -0.45 1.22
CA GLU A 169 8.96 0.98 1.17
C GLU A 169 9.09 1.50 -0.26
N VAL A 170 8.10 2.29 -0.68
CA VAL A 170 8.13 3.03 -1.95
C VAL A 170 7.99 4.51 -1.64
N PRO A 171 9.06 5.31 -1.66
CA PRO A 171 8.97 6.76 -1.62
C PRO A 171 8.16 7.25 -2.81
N PHE A 172 7.06 7.96 -2.56
CA PHE A 172 6.09 8.21 -3.61
C PHE A 172 5.89 9.69 -3.94
N GLY A 173 6.04 10.56 -2.95
CA GLY A 173 5.87 12.00 -3.11
C GLY A 173 4.45 12.43 -3.51
N GLU A 174 4.32 13.69 -3.95
CA GLU A 174 3.04 14.22 -4.45
C GLU A 174 2.82 13.72 -5.89
N VAL A 175 1.70 13.07 -6.12
CA VAL A 175 1.32 12.54 -7.44
C VAL A 175 0.05 13.18 -7.96
N PRO A 176 -0.17 13.23 -9.28
CA PRO A 176 -1.40 13.74 -9.87
C PRO A 176 -2.64 13.00 -9.34
N SER A 177 -3.69 13.75 -9.07
CA SER A 177 -4.94 13.18 -8.58
C SER A 177 -5.61 12.29 -9.62
N ILE A 178 -6.00 11.09 -9.22
CA ILE A 178 -6.80 10.19 -10.06
C ILE A 178 -8.16 10.80 -10.42
N TRP A 179 -8.69 11.67 -9.60
CA TRP A 179 -9.99 12.30 -9.85
C TRP A 179 -10.01 13.10 -11.15
N ASN A 180 -8.86 13.62 -11.60
CA ASN A 180 -8.73 14.30 -12.88
C ASN A 180 -8.89 13.33 -14.09
N LEU A 181 -8.70 12.02 -13.88
CA LEU A 181 -8.89 10.99 -14.89
C LEU A 181 -10.31 10.43 -14.90
N ILE A 182 -10.99 10.44 -13.76
CA ILE A 182 -12.31 9.81 -13.58
C ILE A 182 -13.45 10.84 -13.76
N ARG A 183 -13.23 12.09 -13.38
CA ARG A 183 -14.23 13.14 -13.58
C ARG A 183 -14.36 13.46 -15.06
N ARG A 184 -15.57 13.28 -15.62
CA ARG A 184 -15.89 13.85 -16.92
C ARG A 184 -15.76 15.38 -16.81
N PRO A 185 -15.21 16.06 -17.86
CA PRO A 185 -15.29 17.51 -17.93
C PRO A 185 -16.75 17.91 -17.75
N SER A 186 -17.04 18.82 -16.82
CA SER A 186 -18.36 19.45 -16.73
C SER A 186 -18.60 20.13 -18.08
N SER A 187 -19.61 19.64 -18.81
CA SER A 187 -20.14 20.26 -20.02
C SER A 187 -20.68 21.65 -19.74
#